data_1365665f3de4daad661f5387edb2d81c
#
_entry.id   1365665f3de4daad661f5387edb2d81c
#
_cell.length_a   1.000
_cell.length_b   1.000
_cell.length_c   1.000
_cell.angle_alpha   90.00
_cell.angle_beta   90.00
_cell.angle_gamma   90.00
#
_symmetry.space_group_name_H-M   'P 1'
#
loop_
_entity.id
_entity.type
_entity.pdbx_description
1 polymer ?
#
loop_
_entity_poly.entity_id
_entity_poly.type
_entity_poly.pdbx_seq_one_letter_code
_entity_poly.pdbx_strand_id
1 'polypeptide(L)'
;MKRNIYSYSKLWMISFVLMGAACTNQVEDAIPVSGQPIEFSVQSDWKEIPNTRLNDDGTKFIQGDEIQIFGFHKSLSGEVKKFMYREGEPNRGQIVTYDGTSWNYSPKRFWPKEGNLEFYASYPQNSIHNDKVNEPMIYDQTDNSMKQDLLWGISNKNNCASDDRKKSVEITMKHALAKVNIILDKSLGDDIGSVIIVSAYKAGHFSATYTDGIPIWEFYDDDKKDTAATFYKYKDQIKNNSVTVFILPEKITGLQVWNVAGDIKIADASKEIQEKTFLAGKAYKLTIRRAQKNTNSRSIAMSVRCVSE
;
A
#
# COMPACT_ATOMS: atom_id res chain seq x y z
N MET A 1 -28.94 -75.17 -42.31
CA MET A 1 -28.68 -74.67 -40.99
C MET A 1 -28.54 -73.18 -41.08
N LYS A 2 -29.60 -72.40 -40.67
CA LYS A 2 -29.61 -70.94 -40.68
C LYS A 2 -29.32 -70.45 -39.24
N ARG A 3 -28.25 -69.71 -39.07
CA ARG A 3 -27.93 -69.02 -37.81
C ARG A 3 -28.36 -67.53 -37.88
N ASN A 4 -29.31 -67.17 -37.02
CA ASN A 4 -29.73 -65.80 -36.81
C ASN A 4 -28.65 -65.02 -36.06
N ILE A 5 -28.18 -63.90 -36.63
CA ILE A 5 -27.38 -62.93 -35.97
C ILE A 5 -28.32 -61.79 -35.57
N TYR A 6 -28.67 -61.77 -34.32
CA TYR A 6 -29.43 -60.62 -33.75
C TYR A 6 -28.48 -59.49 -33.47
N SER A 7 -28.88 -58.31 -33.96
CA SER A 7 -28.29 -57.04 -33.90
C SER A 7 -28.22 -56.47 -32.44
N TYR A 8 -27.03 -56.28 -31.95
CA TYR A 8 -26.79 -55.52 -30.67
C TYR A 8 -26.46 -54.03 -30.89
N SER A 9 -27.10 -53.42 -31.85
CA SER A 9 -26.76 -52.00 -32.20
C SER A 9 -27.66 -50.93 -31.63
N LYS A 10 -28.46 -51.21 -30.60
CA LYS A 10 -29.38 -50.20 -30.02
C LYS A 10 -29.19 -49.88 -28.52
N LEU A 11 -28.11 -50.31 -27.90
CA LEU A 11 -27.89 -50.08 -26.46
C LEU A 11 -26.70 -49.15 -26.14
N TRP A 12 -26.15 -48.45 -27.13
CA TRP A 12 -24.97 -47.59 -26.93
C TRP A 12 -25.26 -46.09 -27.10
N MET A 13 -26.51 -45.67 -27.14
CA MET A 13 -26.85 -44.26 -27.39
C MET A 13 -27.57 -43.54 -26.21
N ILE A 14 -27.52 -44.12 -25.02
CA ILE A 14 -28.14 -43.49 -23.82
C ILE A 14 -27.13 -43.12 -22.72
N SER A 15 -25.84 -43.41 -22.89
CA SER A 15 -24.83 -43.11 -21.85
C SER A 15 -24.03 -41.84 -22.06
N PHE A 16 -24.39 -40.96 -22.99
CA PHE A 16 -23.58 -39.76 -23.30
C PHE A 16 -24.26 -38.43 -22.99
N VAL A 17 -25.38 -38.42 -22.26
CA VAL A 17 -26.12 -37.17 -21.94
C VAL A 17 -26.05 -36.76 -20.45
N LEU A 18 -25.24 -37.47 -19.64
CA LEU A 18 -25.18 -37.19 -18.20
C LEU A 18 -23.79 -36.77 -17.69
N MET A 19 -22.91 -36.23 -18.55
CA MET A 19 -21.64 -35.63 -18.11
C MET A 19 -21.53 -34.16 -18.53
N GLY A 20 -22.58 -33.39 -18.35
CA GLY A 20 -22.62 -31.97 -18.71
C GLY A 20 -23.25 -31.08 -17.69
N ALA A 21 -23.13 -31.38 -16.40
CA ALA A 21 -23.61 -30.43 -15.37
C ALA A 21 -22.95 -30.69 -14.02
N ALA A 22 -21.64 -30.56 -13.95
CA ALA A 22 -20.94 -30.44 -12.67
C ALA A 22 -19.91 -29.32 -12.75
N CYS A 23 -20.26 -28.19 -13.31
CA CYS A 23 -19.78 -26.91 -12.83
C CYS A 23 -20.70 -26.51 -11.68
N THR A 24 -20.58 -27.17 -10.55
CA THR A 24 -20.96 -26.55 -9.29
C THR A 24 -19.89 -25.48 -9.03
N ASN A 25 -20.01 -24.34 -9.74
CA ASN A 25 -19.66 -23.11 -9.09
C ASN A 25 -20.46 -23.13 -7.79
N GLN A 26 -19.79 -23.29 -6.68
CA GLN A 26 -20.32 -22.87 -5.40
C GLN A 26 -20.75 -21.42 -5.61
N VAL A 27 -22.01 -21.21 -5.86
CA VAL A 27 -22.67 -19.92 -5.73
C VAL A 27 -22.76 -19.71 -4.23
N GLU A 28 -21.61 -19.47 -3.60
CA GLU A 28 -21.58 -18.89 -2.26
C GLU A 28 -22.41 -17.61 -2.36
N ASP A 29 -23.59 -17.64 -1.77
CA ASP A 29 -24.50 -16.51 -1.52
C ASP A 29 -24.21 -15.27 -2.35
N ALA A 30 -24.45 -15.35 -3.66
CA ALA A 30 -24.19 -14.24 -4.56
C ALA A 30 -24.99 -13.01 -4.11
N ILE A 31 -24.32 -11.94 -3.77
CA ILE A 31 -24.96 -10.68 -3.38
C ILE A 31 -25.81 -10.20 -4.55
N PRO A 32 -27.17 -10.06 -4.37
CA PRO A 32 -28.03 -9.63 -5.46
C PRO A 32 -27.66 -8.23 -5.94
N VAL A 33 -27.34 -8.08 -7.24
CA VAL A 33 -26.89 -6.82 -7.84
C VAL A 33 -27.98 -6.09 -8.61
N SER A 34 -27.82 -4.78 -8.79
CA SER A 34 -28.80 -3.90 -9.45
C SER A 34 -28.63 -3.80 -10.96
N GLY A 35 -27.54 -4.30 -11.54
CA GLY A 35 -27.16 -4.10 -12.93
C GLY A 35 -26.46 -2.77 -13.22
N GLN A 36 -26.39 -1.83 -12.27
CA GLN A 36 -25.64 -0.59 -12.38
C GLN A 36 -24.16 -0.84 -12.08
N PRO A 37 -23.21 -0.58 -12.99
CA PRO A 37 -21.80 -0.76 -12.72
C PRO A 37 -21.28 0.24 -11.68
N ILE A 38 -20.27 -0.17 -10.91
CA ILE A 38 -19.58 0.72 -9.99
C ILE A 38 -18.47 1.41 -10.76
N GLU A 39 -18.41 2.72 -10.65
CA GLU A 39 -17.35 3.54 -11.22
C GLU A 39 -16.65 4.32 -10.11
N PHE A 40 -15.37 4.64 -10.31
CA PHE A 40 -14.56 5.34 -9.34
C PHE A 40 -14.07 6.68 -9.88
N SER A 41 -14.05 7.67 -8.99
CA SER A 41 -13.37 8.94 -9.16
C SER A 41 -12.32 9.04 -8.05
N VAL A 42 -11.06 8.83 -8.39
CA VAL A 42 -9.97 8.84 -7.42
C VAL A 42 -9.08 10.04 -7.66
N GLN A 43 -8.82 10.79 -6.61
CA GLN A 43 -7.93 11.93 -6.60
C GLN A 43 -6.96 11.83 -5.42
N SER A 44 -5.84 12.53 -5.49
CA SER A 44 -4.90 12.67 -4.39
C SER A 44 -5.00 14.06 -3.79
N ASP A 45 -4.89 14.14 -2.47
CA ASP A 45 -4.79 15.41 -1.72
C ASP A 45 -3.32 15.83 -1.66
N TRP A 46 -2.69 15.98 -2.82
CA TRP A 46 -1.28 16.33 -2.90
C TRP A 46 -1.08 17.82 -3.04
N LYS A 47 -0.51 18.39 -2.02
CA LYS A 47 0.23 19.64 -2.12
C LYS A 47 1.68 19.25 -2.38
N GLU A 48 2.20 19.71 -3.51
CA GLU A 48 3.56 19.56 -4.04
C GLU A 48 4.58 18.82 -3.14
N ILE A 49 4.81 17.52 -3.41
CA ILE A 49 5.98 16.82 -2.88
C ILE A 49 6.81 16.37 -4.07
N PRO A 50 7.94 17.06 -4.39
CA PRO A 50 8.82 16.65 -5.48
C PRO A 50 9.35 15.21 -5.26
N ASN A 51 9.40 14.39 -6.33
CA ASN A 51 10.02 13.06 -6.42
C ASN A 51 9.15 11.84 -6.06
N THR A 52 7.86 11.87 -6.34
CA THR A 52 7.08 10.66 -6.53
C THR A 52 6.93 10.37 -8.02
N ARG A 53 6.65 9.12 -8.41
CA ARG A 53 6.59 8.72 -9.82
C ARG A 53 5.32 9.14 -10.56
N LEU A 54 4.50 10.00 -9.99
CA LEU A 54 3.17 10.29 -10.52
C LEU A 54 3.17 11.19 -11.76
N ASN A 55 3.86 12.25 -11.72
CA ASN A 55 4.25 13.12 -12.83
C ASN A 55 5.56 13.80 -12.44
N ASP A 56 6.14 14.60 -13.31
CA ASP A 56 7.37 15.34 -12.98
C ASP A 56 7.19 16.21 -11.72
N ASP A 57 5.96 16.63 -11.42
CA ASP A 57 5.58 17.42 -10.25
C ASP A 57 5.09 16.57 -9.07
N GLY A 58 4.79 15.27 -9.29
CA GLY A 58 4.34 14.33 -8.24
C GLY A 58 2.94 14.60 -7.69
N THR A 59 2.13 15.41 -8.37
CA THR A 59 0.85 15.91 -7.83
C THR A 59 -0.39 15.25 -8.39
N LYS A 60 -0.28 14.50 -9.49
CA LYS A 60 -1.44 13.91 -10.17
C LYS A 60 -1.13 12.52 -10.68
N PHE A 61 -2.15 11.68 -10.72
CA PHE A 61 -2.09 10.41 -11.42
C PHE A 61 -1.89 10.64 -12.92
N ILE A 62 -1.05 9.81 -13.54
CA ILE A 62 -0.79 9.80 -14.97
C ILE A 62 -1.35 8.52 -15.60
N GLN A 63 -1.56 8.56 -16.91
CA GLN A 63 -2.00 7.39 -17.65
C GLN A 63 -1.08 6.18 -17.39
N GLY A 64 -1.71 5.06 -17.04
CA GLY A 64 -1.01 3.82 -16.66
C GLY A 64 -0.77 3.65 -15.17
N ASP A 65 -1.09 4.64 -14.33
CA ASP A 65 -1.05 4.44 -12.88
C ASP A 65 -2.08 3.39 -12.45
N GLU A 66 -1.66 2.54 -11.52
CA GLU A 66 -2.47 1.46 -10.99
C GLU A 66 -2.60 1.57 -9.48
N ILE A 67 -3.83 1.55 -9.03
CA ILE A 67 -4.19 1.43 -7.61
C ILE A 67 -4.84 0.06 -7.39
N GLN A 68 -4.95 -0.34 -6.13
CA GLN A 68 -5.84 -1.43 -5.77
C GLN A 68 -6.99 -0.90 -4.92
N ILE A 69 -8.17 -1.49 -5.13
CA ILE A 69 -9.38 -1.15 -4.38
C ILE A 69 -9.94 -2.42 -3.74
N PHE A 70 -10.10 -2.39 -2.42
CA PHE A 70 -10.88 -3.37 -1.68
C PHE A 70 -12.31 -2.86 -1.53
N GLY A 71 -13.28 -3.73 -1.63
CA GLY A 71 -14.68 -3.42 -1.37
C GLY A 71 -15.27 -4.40 -0.37
N PHE A 72 -16.02 -3.90 0.59
CA PHE A 72 -16.74 -4.70 1.55
C PHE A 72 -18.23 -4.33 1.51
N HIS A 73 -19.08 -5.35 1.43
CA HIS A 73 -20.51 -5.20 1.49
C HIS A 73 -20.99 -5.50 2.91
N LYS A 74 -21.70 -4.55 3.52
CA LYS A 74 -22.40 -4.71 4.78
C LYS A 74 -23.89 -4.84 4.50
N SER A 75 -24.44 -6.01 4.76
CA SER A 75 -25.87 -6.28 4.60
C SER A 75 -26.74 -5.51 5.61
N LEU A 76 -28.04 -5.48 5.41
CA LEU A 76 -28.98 -4.89 6.37
C LEU A 76 -28.97 -5.61 7.72
N SER A 77 -28.60 -6.90 7.75
CA SER A 77 -28.44 -7.67 9.00
C SER A 77 -27.11 -7.37 9.72
N GLY A 78 -26.22 -6.59 9.11
CA GLY A 78 -24.92 -6.24 9.67
C GLY A 78 -23.77 -7.20 9.28
N GLU A 79 -24.05 -8.26 8.52
CA GLU A 79 -23.02 -9.16 8.01
C GLU A 79 -22.11 -8.44 7.00
N VAL A 80 -20.81 -8.63 7.12
CA VAL A 80 -19.80 -8.04 6.22
C VAL A 80 -19.16 -9.11 5.37
N LYS A 81 -19.18 -8.93 4.05
CA LYS A 81 -18.54 -9.84 3.07
C LYS A 81 -17.55 -9.05 2.19
N LYS A 82 -16.47 -9.73 1.77
CA LYS A 82 -15.62 -9.20 0.69
C LYS A 82 -16.45 -9.09 -0.58
N PHE A 83 -16.42 -7.93 -1.21
CA PHE A 83 -17.21 -7.63 -2.40
C PHE A 83 -16.32 -7.32 -3.61
N MET A 84 -15.26 -6.59 -3.42
CA MET A 84 -14.32 -6.23 -4.47
C MET A 84 -12.90 -6.59 -4.04
N TYR A 85 -12.30 -7.50 -4.79
CA TYR A 85 -10.95 -8.03 -4.59
C TYR A 85 -10.44 -8.61 -5.90
N ARG A 86 -9.14 -8.87 -5.96
CA ARG A 86 -8.48 -9.44 -7.14
C ARG A 86 -8.86 -10.90 -7.30
N GLU A 87 -9.26 -11.29 -8.50
CA GLU A 87 -9.56 -12.69 -8.81
C GLU A 87 -8.30 -13.55 -8.63
N GLY A 88 -8.45 -14.68 -7.92
CA GLY A 88 -7.32 -15.57 -7.60
C GLY A 88 -6.45 -15.11 -6.42
N GLU A 89 -6.59 -13.87 -5.97
CA GLU A 89 -5.83 -13.31 -4.84
C GLU A 89 -6.77 -12.60 -3.84
N PRO A 90 -7.55 -13.34 -3.05
CA PRO A 90 -8.62 -12.76 -2.21
C PRO A 90 -8.11 -11.80 -1.11
N ASN A 91 -6.81 -11.81 -0.83
CA ASN A 91 -6.17 -10.92 0.13
C ASN A 91 -5.69 -9.60 -0.51
N ARG A 92 -5.83 -9.45 -1.83
CA ARG A 92 -5.47 -8.25 -2.58
C ARG A 92 -6.70 -7.54 -3.12
N GLY A 93 -6.64 -6.21 -3.18
CA GLY A 93 -7.68 -5.42 -3.82
C GLY A 93 -7.69 -5.58 -5.34
N GLN A 94 -8.84 -5.32 -5.96
CA GLN A 94 -8.97 -5.24 -7.42
C GLN A 94 -8.05 -4.17 -7.97
N ILE A 95 -7.29 -4.48 -9.02
CA ILE A 95 -6.50 -3.47 -9.74
C ILE A 95 -7.42 -2.59 -10.55
N VAL A 96 -7.19 -1.29 -10.43
CA VAL A 96 -7.91 -0.23 -11.14
C VAL A 96 -6.86 0.67 -11.78
N THR A 97 -6.91 0.82 -13.10
CA THR A 97 -5.91 1.54 -13.89
C THR A 97 -6.48 2.86 -14.39
N TYR A 98 -5.68 3.91 -14.30
CA TYR A 98 -6.03 5.23 -14.84
C TYR A 98 -5.65 5.31 -16.33
N ASP A 99 -6.63 5.60 -17.20
CA ASP A 99 -6.39 5.71 -18.65
C ASP A 99 -6.02 7.12 -19.13
N GLY A 100 -5.88 8.06 -18.19
CA GLY A 100 -5.66 9.49 -18.47
C GLY A 100 -6.92 10.34 -18.30
N THR A 101 -8.09 9.72 -18.21
CA THR A 101 -9.40 10.38 -18.04
C THR A 101 -10.24 9.73 -16.97
N SER A 102 -10.22 8.41 -16.90
CA SER A 102 -11.07 7.61 -16.01
C SER A 102 -10.33 6.42 -15.42
N TRP A 103 -10.87 5.90 -14.31
CA TRP A 103 -10.38 4.73 -13.64
C TRP A 103 -11.12 3.48 -14.11
N ASN A 104 -10.39 2.52 -14.68
CA ASN A 104 -10.94 1.34 -15.31
C ASN A 104 -10.47 0.05 -14.65
N TYR A 105 -11.34 -0.97 -14.62
CA TYR A 105 -11.02 -2.28 -14.07
C TYR A 105 -11.87 -3.38 -14.73
N SER A 106 -11.40 -4.61 -14.64
CA SER A 106 -12.09 -5.80 -15.14
C SER A 106 -11.84 -6.98 -14.19
N PRO A 107 -12.85 -7.84 -13.91
CA PRO A 107 -14.24 -7.73 -14.36
C PRO A 107 -15.01 -6.60 -13.65
N LYS A 108 -15.99 -6.01 -14.33
CA LYS A 108 -16.84 -4.98 -13.72
C LYS A 108 -17.67 -5.54 -12.57
N ARG A 109 -17.77 -4.77 -11.49
CA ARG A 109 -18.66 -5.03 -10.35
C ARG A 109 -19.88 -4.13 -10.44
N PHE A 110 -21.00 -4.61 -9.91
CA PHE A 110 -22.28 -3.92 -9.98
C PHE A 110 -22.77 -3.63 -8.57
N TRP A 111 -23.47 -2.53 -8.40
CA TRP A 111 -24.04 -2.16 -7.13
C TRP A 111 -24.96 -3.25 -6.58
N PRO A 112 -24.83 -3.66 -5.32
CA PRO A 112 -25.84 -4.47 -4.63
C PRO A 112 -27.19 -3.77 -4.61
N LYS A 113 -28.26 -4.55 -4.48
CA LYS A 113 -29.62 -3.99 -4.39
C LYS A 113 -29.88 -3.29 -3.07
N GLU A 114 -29.21 -3.71 -2.01
CA GLU A 114 -29.39 -3.21 -0.65
C GLU A 114 -28.08 -3.27 0.15
N GLY A 115 -28.09 -2.70 1.36
CA GLY A 115 -26.92 -2.64 2.22
C GLY A 115 -26.04 -1.44 1.94
N ASN A 116 -24.80 -1.50 2.41
CA ASN A 116 -23.80 -0.46 2.22
C ASN A 116 -22.51 -1.04 1.65
N LEU A 117 -21.81 -0.25 0.85
CA LEU A 117 -20.46 -0.55 0.38
C LEU A 117 -19.44 0.37 1.03
N GLU A 118 -18.35 -0.22 1.46
CA GLU A 118 -17.15 0.49 1.90
C GLU A 118 -16.01 0.13 0.94
N PHE A 119 -15.28 1.14 0.49
CA PHE A 119 -14.14 0.96 -0.40
C PHE A 119 -12.88 1.53 0.22
N TYR A 120 -11.79 0.82 0.03
CA TYR A 120 -10.44 1.16 0.50
C TYR A 120 -9.49 1.09 -0.67
N ALA A 121 -8.81 2.19 -0.96
CA ALA A 121 -7.87 2.27 -2.07
C ALA A 121 -6.44 2.46 -1.56
N SER A 122 -5.47 1.87 -2.21
CA SER A 122 -4.06 2.13 -1.97
C SER A 122 -3.26 2.27 -3.28
N TYR A 123 -2.21 3.08 -3.22
CA TYR A 123 -1.21 3.26 -4.26
C TYR A 123 0.20 3.22 -3.62
N PRO A 124 1.17 2.57 -4.26
CA PRO A 124 1.04 1.78 -5.48
C PRO A 124 0.23 0.49 -5.25
N GLN A 125 -0.18 -0.16 -6.35
CA GLN A 125 -0.83 -1.46 -6.27
C GLN A 125 0.07 -2.47 -5.52
N ASN A 126 -0.52 -3.46 -4.86
CA ASN A 126 0.17 -4.47 -4.05
C ASN A 126 0.87 -3.94 -2.78
N SER A 127 0.72 -2.68 -2.42
CA SER A 127 1.35 -2.11 -1.23
C SER A 127 0.80 -2.70 0.07
N ILE A 128 -0.48 -3.05 0.08
CA ILE A 128 -1.19 -3.57 1.26
C ILE A 128 -1.93 -4.86 0.94
N HIS A 129 -2.23 -5.61 1.97
CA HIS A 129 -3.11 -6.78 1.88
C HIS A 129 -4.08 -6.82 3.07
N ASN A 130 -5.13 -7.65 2.94
CA ASN A 130 -6.11 -7.88 3.98
C ASN A 130 -6.43 -9.38 4.04
N ASP A 131 -6.08 -10.03 5.11
CA ASP A 131 -6.21 -11.48 5.23
C ASP A 131 -7.65 -11.91 5.47
N LYS A 132 -8.36 -11.17 6.30
CA LYS A 132 -9.77 -11.48 6.64
C LYS A 132 -10.63 -10.23 6.71
N VAL A 133 -11.92 -10.43 6.47
CA VAL A 133 -12.93 -9.41 6.70
C VAL A 133 -12.90 -8.99 8.18
N ASN A 134 -13.03 -7.70 8.44
CA ASN A 134 -12.95 -7.08 9.77
C ASN A 134 -11.56 -7.10 10.45
N GLU A 135 -10.53 -7.57 9.77
CA GLU A 135 -9.16 -7.41 10.24
C GLU A 135 -8.52 -6.14 9.65
N PRO A 136 -7.49 -5.60 10.30
CA PRO A 136 -6.76 -4.44 9.79
C PRO A 136 -6.12 -4.72 8.42
N MET A 137 -5.88 -3.67 7.67
CA MET A 137 -5.03 -3.71 6.49
C MET A 137 -3.56 -3.79 6.92
N ILE A 138 -2.76 -4.58 6.19
CA ILE A 138 -1.37 -4.83 6.51
C ILE A 138 -0.48 -4.21 5.43
N TYR A 139 0.52 -3.47 5.86
CA TYR A 139 1.58 -2.93 5.02
C TYR A 139 2.92 -3.48 5.48
N ASP A 140 3.61 -4.21 4.58
CA ASP A 140 4.95 -4.71 4.83
C ASP A 140 5.99 -3.71 4.35
N GLN A 141 6.80 -3.23 5.28
CA GLN A 141 7.90 -2.31 4.97
C GLN A 141 9.13 -3.11 4.54
N THR A 142 9.52 -2.93 3.27
CA THR A 142 10.71 -3.53 2.69
C THR A 142 11.65 -2.45 2.15
N ASP A 143 12.90 -2.79 1.79
CA ASP A 143 13.82 -1.83 1.17
C ASP A 143 13.24 -1.17 -0.08
N ASN A 144 12.49 -1.92 -0.88
CA ASN A 144 11.83 -1.35 -2.06
C ASN A 144 10.68 -0.41 -1.68
N SER A 145 9.91 -0.71 -0.64
CA SER A 145 8.79 0.14 -0.20
C SER A 145 9.27 1.48 0.36
N MET A 146 10.45 1.54 0.98
CA MET A 146 11.02 2.81 1.43
C MET A 146 11.34 3.82 0.33
N LYS A 147 11.37 3.39 -0.92
CA LYS A 147 11.56 4.27 -2.08
C LYS A 147 10.27 4.88 -2.59
N GLN A 148 9.14 4.32 -2.18
CA GLN A 148 7.81 4.69 -2.66
C GLN A 148 6.94 5.09 -1.49
N ASP A 149 6.15 6.11 -1.73
CA ASP A 149 5.13 6.52 -0.79
C ASP A 149 3.93 5.56 -0.84
N LEU A 150 3.25 5.43 0.27
CA LEU A 150 1.98 4.75 0.36
C LEU A 150 0.86 5.80 0.42
N LEU A 151 0.00 5.78 -0.59
CA LEU A 151 -1.25 6.53 -0.54
C LEU A 151 -2.38 5.62 -0.13
N TRP A 152 -3.30 6.18 0.61
CA TRP A 152 -4.46 5.50 1.13
C TRP A 152 -5.70 6.39 1.07
N GLY A 153 -6.82 5.81 0.68
CA GLY A 153 -8.10 6.50 0.64
C GLY A 153 -9.26 5.59 0.99
N ILE A 154 -10.35 6.18 1.42
CA ILE A 154 -11.57 5.48 1.80
C ILE A 154 -12.81 6.17 1.24
N SER A 155 -13.81 5.36 0.91
CA SER A 155 -15.20 5.79 0.71
C SER A 155 -16.11 4.85 1.47
N ASN A 156 -16.74 5.31 2.55
CA ASN A 156 -17.53 4.49 3.48
C ASN A 156 -19.03 4.88 3.57
N LYS A 157 -19.48 5.78 2.70
CA LYS A 157 -20.86 6.31 2.74
C LYS A 157 -21.67 5.93 1.51
N ASN A 158 -21.50 4.71 1.01
CA ASN A 158 -22.13 4.28 -0.24
C ASN A 158 -23.32 3.39 0.05
N ASN A 159 -24.52 3.99 0.14
CA ASN A 159 -25.77 3.26 0.34
C ASN A 159 -26.24 2.67 -0.99
N CYS A 160 -26.35 1.35 -1.05
CA CYS A 160 -26.74 0.63 -2.26
C CYS A 160 -28.18 0.87 -2.70
N ALA A 161 -29.08 1.27 -1.79
CA ALA A 161 -30.48 1.54 -2.10
C ALA A 161 -30.76 2.99 -2.54
N SER A 162 -29.78 3.90 -2.42
CA SER A 162 -29.95 5.32 -2.72
C SER A 162 -29.55 5.67 -4.16
N ASP A 163 -29.73 6.93 -4.52
CA ASP A 163 -29.24 7.49 -5.78
C ASP A 163 -27.70 7.53 -5.90
N ASP A 164 -26.98 7.15 -4.85
CA ASP A 164 -25.51 7.04 -4.88
C ASP A 164 -25.03 6.09 -5.97
N ARG A 165 -25.82 5.08 -6.32
CA ARG A 165 -25.57 4.17 -7.44
C ARG A 165 -25.36 4.85 -8.80
N LYS A 166 -25.86 6.07 -8.94
CA LYS A 166 -25.80 6.85 -10.19
C LYS A 166 -24.56 7.70 -10.28
N LYS A 167 -23.75 7.74 -9.20
CA LYS A 167 -22.54 8.55 -9.12
C LYS A 167 -21.31 7.65 -9.03
N SER A 168 -20.19 8.16 -9.51
CA SER A 168 -18.90 7.53 -9.24
C SER A 168 -18.61 7.56 -7.73
N VAL A 169 -17.99 6.50 -7.24
CA VAL A 169 -17.47 6.43 -5.86
C VAL A 169 -16.26 7.36 -5.77
N GLU A 170 -16.38 8.39 -4.95
CA GLU A 170 -15.30 9.36 -4.75
C GLU A 170 -14.34 8.87 -3.68
N ILE A 171 -13.05 8.83 -3.99
CA ILE A 171 -11.97 8.47 -3.08
C ILE A 171 -10.88 9.53 -3.15
N THR A 172 -10.59 10.18 -2.02
CA THR A 172 -9.44 11.07 -1.89
C THR A 172 -8.31 10.33 -1.18
N MET A 173 -7.18 10.17 -1.86
CA MET A 173 -6.02 9.46 -1.32
C MET A 173 -5.07 10.43 -0.63
N LYS A 174 -4.55 10.02 0.52
CA LYS A 174 -3.62 10.78 1.38
C LYS A 174 -2.37 9.96 1.68
N HIS A 175 -1.29 10.65 2.05
CA HIS A 175 -0.05 10.01 2.46
C HIS A 175 -0.22 9.24 3.75
N ALA A 176 0.09 7.95 3.73
CA ALA A 176 0.00 7.06 4.89
C ALA A 176 1.34 6.88 5.62
N LEU A 177 2.46 7.21 4.97
CA LEU A 177 3.81 7.12 5.52
C LEU A 177 4.35 8.50 5.94
N ALA A 178 5.45 8.50 6.67
CA ALA A 178 6.26 9.67 6.92
C ALA A 178 7.35 9.79 5.85
N LYS A 179 7.47 10.97 5.23
CA LYS A 179 8.55 11.27 4.28
C LYS A 179 9.74 11.83 5.03
N VAL A 180 10.92 11.24 4.89
CA VAL A 180 12.14 11.70 5.53
C VAL A 180 13.20 11.99 4.48
N ASN A 181 13.60 13.26 4.35
CA ASN A 181 14.71 13.69 3.53
C ASN A 181 15.95 13.87 4.39
N ILE A 182 16.93 13.00 4.22
CA ILE A 182 18.21 13.00 4.95
C ILE A 182 19.25 13.75 4.12
N ILE A 183 19.73 14.86 4.63
CA ILE A 183 20.78 15.67 4.02
C ILE A 183 22.13 15.34 4.68
N LEU A 184 23.09 15.02 3.86
CA LEU A 184 24.47 14.73 4.25
C LEU A 184 25.29 15.99 4.06
N ASP A 185 25.61 16.65 5.16
CA ASP A 185 26.38 17.90 5.12
C ASP A 185 27.80 17.68 4.61
N LYS A 186 28.35 18.64 3.90
CA LYS A 186 29.71 18.58 3.33
C LYS A 186 30.81 18.35 4.39
N SER A 187 30.55 18.67 5.65
CA SER A 187 31.48 18.37 6.75
C SER A 187 31.73 16.87 6.96
N LEU A 188 30.85 15.99 6.40
CA LEU A 188 31.05 14.53 6.44
C LEU A 188 32.16 14.07 5.48
N GLY A 189 32.52 14.88 4.47
CA GLY A 189 33.47 14.54 3.42
C GLY A 189 32.83 13.87 2.21
N ASP A 190 33.65 13.53 1.22
CA ASP A 190 33.16 13.02 -0.08
C ASP A 190 33.14 11.48 -0.17
N ASP A 191 33.72 10.79 0.82
CA ASP A 191 33.79 9.32 0.86
C ASP A 191 32.56 8.63 1.43
N ILE A 192 31.36 9.16 1.09
CA ILE A 192 30.11 8.59 1.56
C ILE A 192 29.69 7.47 0.60
N GLY A 193 29.58 6.25 1.13
CA GLY A 193 29.19 5.06 0.40
C GLY A 193 27.74 4.63 0.66
N SER A 194 27.28 4.74 1.90
CA SER A 194 25.90 4.33 2.24
C SER A 194 25.34 5.08 3.44
N VAL A 195 24.00 5.10 3.47
CA VAL A 195 23.20 5.52 4.62
C VAL A 195 22.38 4.30 5.07
N ILE A 196 22.52 3.95 6.34
CA ILE A 196 21.79 2.83 6.95
C ILE A 196 20.73 3.38 7.87
N ILE A 197 19.50 2.94 7.67
CA ILE A 197 18.33 3.32 8.47
C ILE A 197 17.78 2.05 9.10
N VAL A 198 17.55 2.07 10.39
CA VAL A 198 17.01 0.93 11.13
C VAL A 198 15.64 1.31 11.70
N SER A 199 14.60 0.62 11.23
CA SER A 199 13.23 0.73 11.73
C SER A 199 12.96 -0.32 12.80
N ALA A 200 12.16 0.01 13.80
CA ALA A 200 11.77 -0.94 14.85
C ALA A 200 10.81 -2.02 14.35
N TYR A 201 10.04 -1.70 13.30
CA TYR A 201 9.00 -2.58 12.76
C TYR A 201 9.22 -2.88 11.27
N LYS A 202 8.82 -4.08 10.87
CA LYS A 202 8.83 -4.49 9.46
C LYS A 202 7.51 -4.20 8.77
N ALA A 203 6.42 -4.32 9.54
CA ALA A 203 5.07 -4.16 9.07
C ALA A 203 4.31 -3.23 10.00
N GLY A 204 3.26 -2.64 9.48
CA GLY A 204 2.30 -1.87 10.22
C GLY A 204 0.89 -2.29 9.82
N HIS A 205 0.00 -2.24 10.78
CA HIS A 205 -1.41 -2.52 10.61
C HIS A 205 -2.18 -1.22 10.75
N PHE A 206 -3.21 -1.04 9.97
CA PHE A 206 -4.10 0.10 10.14
C PHE A 206 -5.54 -0.31 9.90
N SER A 207 -6.40 0.10 10.82
CA SER A 207 -7.84 -0.09 10.68
C SER A 207 -8.40 0.89 9.66
N ALA A 208 -9.61 0.64 9.23
CA ALA A 208 -10.36 1.58 8.40
C ALA A 208 -10.78 2.86 9.14
N THR A 209 -10.43 2.99 10.40
CA THR A 209 -10.71 4.17 11.21
C THR A 209 -9.67 5.25 10.93
N TYR A 210 -10.12 6.47 10.66
CA TYR A 210 -9.26 7.59 10.30
C TYR A 210 -9.49 8.78 11.22
N THR A 211 -8.40 9.46 11.54
CA THR A 211 -8.44 10.83 11.99
C THR A 211 -7.98 11.72 10.83
N ASP A 212 -8.82 12.66 10.42
CA ASP A 212 -8.55 13.59 9.32
C ASP A 212 -8.13 12.93 7.98
N GLY A 213 -8.60 11.69 7.74
CA GLY A 213 -8.32 10.94 6.54
C GLY A 213 -6.91 10.32 6.48
N ILE A 214 -6.19 10.30 7.60
CA ILE A 214 -4.89 9.65 7.75
C ILE A 214 -5.12 8.33 8.52
N PRO A 215 -4.58 7.18 8.05
CA PRO A 215 -4.75 5.91 8.74
C PRO A 215 -4.13 5.95 10.13
N ILE A 216 -4.82 5.36 11.10
CA ILE A 216 -4.26 5.12 12.44
C ILE A 216 -3.48 3.82 12.37
N TRP A 217 -2.18 3.92 12.55
CA TRP A 217 -1.28 2.79 12.54
C TRP A 217 -1.26 2.06 13.89
N GLU A 218 -1.27 0.74 13.82
CA GLU A 218 -1.11 -0.17 14.94
C GLU A 218 0.10 -1.06 14.68
N PHE A 219 0.90 -1.30 15.72
CA PHE A 219 2.11 -2.12 15.64
C PHE A 219 2.02 -3.22 16.66
N TYR A 220 2.17 -4.46 16.22
CA TYR A 220 2.11 -5.63 17.08
C TYR A 220 3.52 -6.17 17.37
N ASP A 221 3.67 -6.89 18.50
CA ASP A 221 4.96 -7.43 18.89
C ASP A 221 5.50 -8.45 17.86
N ASP A 222 4.65 -9.15 17.15
CA ASP A 222 5.03 -10.05 16.06
C ASP A 222 5.65 -9.32 14.86
N ASP A 223 5.38 -8.03 14.71
CA ASP A 223 6.00 -7.17 13.69
C ASP A 223 7.41 -6.73 14.09
N LYS A 224 7.74 -6.82 15.38
CA LYS A 224 9.08 -6.70 15.91
C LYS A 224 9.77 -8.06 15.76
N LYS A 225 10.38 -8.34 14.64
CA LYS A 225 11.27 -9.50 14.61
C LYS A 225 12.59 -9.19 15.30
N ASP A 226 13.27 -10.28 15.76
CA ASP A 226 14.59 -10.26 16.43
C ASP A 226 15.68 -9.48 15.68
N THR A 227 15.39 -9.09 14.45
CA THR A 227 16.18 -8.13 13.66
C THR A 227 15.28 -7.00 13.20
N ALA A 228 15.47 -5.82 13.75
CA ALA A 228 14.93 -4.58 13.23
C ALA A 228 15.13 -4.52 11.69
N ALA A 229 14.14 -4.01 10.98
CA ALA A 229 14.25 -3.86 9.55
C ALA A 229 15.37 -2.85 9.24
N THR A 230 16.44 -3.31 8.58
CA THR A 230 17.59 -2.49 8.23
C THR A 230 17.53 -2.17 6.76
N PHE A 231 17.60 -0.90 6.44
CA PHE A 231 17.52 -0.37 5.07
C PHE A 231 18.82 0.31 4.71
N TYR A 232 19.32 -0.05 3.53
CA TYR A 232 20.56 0.49 2.98
C TYR A 232 20.24 1.41 1.81
N LYS A 233 20.81 2.60 1.81
CA LYS A 233 20.86 3.49 0.65
C LYS A 233 22.30 3.67 0.22
N TYR A 234 22.61 3.17 -0.96
CA TYR A 234 23.96 3.19 -1.52
C TYR A 234 24.24 4.48 -2.28
N LYS A 235 25.52 4.71 -2.60
CA LYS A 235 26.02 5.94 -3.25
C LYS A 235 25.26 6.35 -4.51
N ASP A 236 24.84 5.38 -5.32
CA ASP A 236 24.04 5.60 -6.53
C ASP A 236 22.62 6.13 -6.25
N GLN A 237 22.11 5.90 -5.05
CA GLN A 237 20.80 6.36 -4.58
C GLN A 237 20.88 7.70 -3.82
N ILE A 238 22.09 8.16 -3.49
CA ILE A 238 22.34 9.43 -2.83
C ILE A 238 22.50 10.50 -3.91
N LYS A 239 21.51 11.37 -4.03
CA LYS A 239 21.49 12.45 -5.03
C LYS A 239 21.67 13.80 -4.35
N ASN A 240 22.59 14.62 -4.86
CA ASN A 240 22.85 15.96 -4.32
C ASN A 240 23.11 15.96 -2.80
N ASN A 241 23.89 14.99 -2.32
CA ASN A 241 24.13 14.76 -0.89
C ASN A 241 22.87 14.59 -0.05
N SER A 242 21.82 14.01 -0.63
CA SER A 242 20.59 13.71 0.08
C SER A 242 19.99 12.39 -0.33
N VAL A 243 19.21 11.79 0.57
CA VAL A 243 18.41 10.62 0.33
C VAL A 243 17.01 10.81 0.92
N THR A 244 16.00 10.47 0.14
CA THR A 244 14.61 10.49 0.61
C THR A 244 14.14 9.06 0.86
N VAL A 245 13.48 8.85 1.99
CA VAL A 245 12.85 7.59 2.37
C VAL A 245 11.43 7.84 2.85
N PHE A 246 10.59 6.83 2.66
CA PHE A 246 9.23 6.78 3.23
C PHE A 246 9.21 5.67 4.28
N ILE A 247 8.82 6.01 5.48
CA ILE A 247 8.88 5.11 6.64
C ILE A 247 7.51 5.01 7.30
N LEU A 248 7.29 3.89 7.98
CA LEU A 248 6.17 3.77 8.90
C LEU A 248 6.17 4.92 9.91
N PRO A 249 5.02 5.45 10.31
CA PRO A 249 4.92 6.54 11.30
C PRO A 249 5.27 6.04 12.70
N GLU A 250 6.54 5.85 12.94
CA GLU A 250 7.13 5.27 14.14
C GLU A 250 8.45 5.94 14.51
N LYS A 251 9.18 5.34 15.44
CA LYS A 251 10.54 5.73 15.79
C LYS A 251 11.55 4.94 14.96
N ILE A 252 12.45 5.63 14.30
CA ILE A 252 13.66 5.02 13.75
C ILE A 252 14.61 4.70 14.91
N THR A 253 15.18 3.48 14.93
CA THR A 253 16.09 3.03 15.99
C THR A 253 17.55 3.21 15.65
N GLY A 254 17.89 3.40 14.37
CA GLY A 254 19.26 3.63 13.91
C GLY A 254 19.36 4.48 12.66
N LEU A 255 20.36 5.35 12.62
CA LEU A 255 20.72 6.16 11.44
C LEU A 255 22.23 6.33 11.38
N GLN A 256 22.86 5.69 10.39
CA GLN A 256 24.30 5.65 10.25
C GLN A 256 24.74 6.01 8.83
N VAL A 257 25.91 6.63 8.71
CA VAL A 257 26.56 6.93 7.44
C VAL A 257 27.91 6.22 7.38
N TRP A 258 28.17 5.50 6.31
CA TRP A 258 29.37 4.70 6.12
C TRP A 258 30.13 5.15 4.88
N ASN A 259 31.46 4.91 4.86
CA ASN A 259 32.31 5.19 3.72
C ASN A 259 32.03 4.24 2.54
N VAL A 260 32.64 4.50 1.39
CA VAL A 260 32.47 3.70 0.17
C VAL A 260 32.94 2.26 0.36
N ALA A 261 34.01 2.02 1.12
CA ALA A 261 34.51 0.67 1.41
C ALA A 261 33.59 -0.11 2.37
N GLY A 262 32.73 0.58 3.14
CA GLY A 262 31.80 -0.04 4.09
C GLY A 262 32.45 -0.48 5.41
N ASP A 263 33.68 -0.07 5.67
CA ASP A 263 34.49 -0.46 6.84
C ASP A 263 34.60 0.66 7.90
N ILE A 264 34.35 1.91 7.51
CA ILE A 264 34.42 3.06 8.41
C ILE A 264 33.07 3.72 8.54
N LYS A 265 32.57 3.79 9.77
CA LYS A 265 31.38 4.58 10.10
C LYS A 265 31.78 6.08 10.17
N ILE A 266 31.29 6.84 9.20
CA ILE A 266 31.57 8.28 9.11
C ILE A 266 30.75 9.06 10.16
N ALA A 267 29.48 8.65 10.36
CA ALA A 267 28.56 9.27 11.28
C ALA A 267 27.59 8.24 11.89
N ASP A 268 27.22 8.45 13.14
CA ASP A 268 26.19 7.68 13.83
C ASP A 268 25.25 8.67 14.55
N ALA A 269 24.05 8.82 14.01
CA ALA A 269 23.00 9.67 14.55
C ALA A 269 21.87 8.85 15.21
N SER A 270 22.15 7.59 15.56
CA SER A 270 21.14 6.68 16.10
C SER A 270 20.57 7.17 17.42
N LYS A 271 21.38 7.77 18.29
CA LYS A 271 20.92 8.32 19.57
C LYS A 271 19.94 9.48 19.37
N GLU A 272 20.30 10.42 18.51
CA GLU A 272 19.51 11.61 18.25
C GLU A 272 18.21 11.30 17.52
N ILE A 273 18.19 10.26 16.66
CA ILE A 273 17.00 9.89 15.91
C ILE A 273 15.98 9.12 16.77
N GLN A 274 16.42 8.34 17.74
CA GLN A 274 15.54 7.58 18.65
C GLN A 274 14.61 8.47 19.48
N GLU A 275 14.96 9.73 19.67
CA GLU A 275 14.13 10.71 20.39
C GLU A 275 13.02 11.30 19.50
N LYS A 276 13.04 11.03 18.20
CA LYS A 276 12.10 11.61 17.22
C LYS A 276 10.97 10.63 16.93
N THR A 277 9.78 11.20 16.78
CA THR A 277 8.59 10.48 16.30
C THR A 277 8.23 11.03 14.93
N PHE A 278 8.01 10.12 13.99
CA PHE A 278 7.59 10.44 12.62
C PHE A 278 6.10 10.14 12.47
N LEU A 279 5.35 11.10 11.96
CA LEU A 279 3.90 11.01 11.84
C LEU A 279 3.50 10.75 10.38
N ALA A 280 2.42 10.00 10.17
CA ALA A 280 1.84 9.77 8.87
C ALA A 280 1.49 11.09 8.15
N GLY A 281 1.71 11.14 6.85
CA GLY A 281 1.40 12.32 6.03
C GLY A 281 2.25 13.55 6.33
N LYS A 282 3.36 13.41 7.09
CA LYS A 282 4.27 14.52 7.38
C LYS A 282 5.61 14.34 6.70
N ALA A 283 6.20 15.47 6.30
CA ALA A 283 7.54 15.53 5.73
C ALA A 283 8.55 16.05 6.75
N TYR A 284 9.71 15.41 6.80
CA TYR A 284 10.79 15.74 7.71
C TYR A 284 12.09 15.96 6.95
N LYS A 285 12.87 16.92 7.39
CA LYS A 285 14.21 17.19 6.89
C LYS A 285 15.22 16.96 8.01
N LEU A 286 16.09 15.98 7.83
CA LEU A 286 17.18 15.66 8.74
C LEU A 286 18.50 16.13 8.11
N THR A 287 19.35 16.82 8.86
CA THR A 287 20.70 17.15 8.40
C THR A 287 21.70 16.50 9.33
N ILE A 288 22.55 15.63 8.76
CA ILE A 288 23.65 14.97 9.47
C ILE A 288 24.92 15.76 9.16
N ARG A 289 25.62 16.21 10.20
CA ARG A 289 26.89 16.96 10.10
C ARG A 289 27.86 16.53 11.18
N ARG A 290 29.15 16.73 10.96
CA ARG A 290 30.11 16.66 12.06
C ARG A 290 29.89 17.83 13.00
N ALA A 291 29.89 17.59 14.31
CA ALA A 291 29.88 18.68 15.28
C ALA A 291 31.16 19.50 15.14
N GLN A 292 31.03 20.83 15.21
CA GLN A 292 32.21 21.68 15.30
C GLN A 292 32.96 21.34 16.61
N LYS A 293 34.26 21.05 16.49
CA LYS A 293 35.11 20.75 17.64
C LYS A 293 35.13 21.90 18.64
N ASN A 294 34.53 21.72 19.78
CA ASN A 294 35.12 22.29 21.00
C ASN A 294 36.15 21.26 21.45
N THR A 295 37.37 21.52 21.12
CA THR A 295 38.73 20.99 21.41
C THR A 295 38.92 19.54 21.91
N ASN A 296 37.93 18.75 22.37
CA ASN A 296 38.22 17.45 23.00
C ASN A 296 37.28 16.26 22.68
N SER A 297 36.34 16.35 21.75
CA SER A 297 35.56 15.16 21.34
C SER A 297 35.10 15.22 19.88
N ARG A 298 35.17 14.06 19.19
CA ARG A 298 34.53 13.87 17.89
C ARG A 298 33.04 13.65 18.12
N SER A 299 32.26 14.70 18.24
CA SER A 299 30.80 14.61 18.35
C SER A 299 30.14 14.83 16.99
N ILE A 300 29.04 14.15 16.78
CA ILE A 300 28.16 14.28 15.60
C ILE A 300 26.99 15.14 16.05
N ALA A 301 26.59 16.10 15.23
CA ALA A 301 25.40 16.88 15.46
C ALA A 301 24.36 16.57 14.40
N MET A 302 23.15 16.29 14.80
CA MET A 302 21.99 16.17 13.93
C MET A 302 21.04 17.33 14.19
N SER A 303 20.61 17.98 13.12
CA SER A 303 19.55 18.97 13.16
C SER A 303 18.31 18.39 12.50
N VAL A 304 17.19 18.35 13.22
CA VAL A 304 15.91 17.91 12.71
C VAL A 304 15.00 19.12 12.58
N ARG A 305 14.46 19.35 11.40
CA ARG A 305 13.36 20.30 11.19
C ARG A 305 12.16 19.55 10.63
N CYS A 306 11.01 19.70 11.25
CA CYS A 306 9.73 19.38 10.63
C CYS A 306 9.46 20.49 9.62
N VAL A 307 9.32 20.13 8.35
CA VAL A 307 8.83 21.05 7.33
C VAL A 307 7.32 20.82 7.31
N SER A 308 6.59 21.65 8.06
CA SER A 308 5.14 21.72 7.91
C SER A 308 4.84 22.40 6.58
N GLU A 309 4.33 21.64 5.63
CA GLU A 309 3.58 22.18 4.51
C GLU A 309 2.13 22.39 4.91
#